data_998ad6b700836c944dab8b93b12f932a
#
_entry.id   998ad6b700836c944dab8b93b12f932a
#
_cell.length_a   1.000
_cell.length_b   1.000
_cell.length_c   1.000
_cell.angle_alpha   90.00
_cell.angle_beta   90.00
_cell.angle_gamma   90.00
#
_symmetry.space_group_name_H-M   'P 1'
#
loop_
_entity.id
_entity.type
_entity.pdbx_description
1 polymer ?
#
loop_
_entity_poly.entity_id
_entity_poly.type
_entity_poly.pdbx_seq_one_letter_code
_entity_poly.pdbx_strand_id
1 'polypeptide(L)'
;MWIDTHAHLDAAEFNADRALVHQRTRAAGVGLCVVPAVAADNFNSVRTLAHAQGDAYALGIHPLFTPQATLTDLQTLDQALHTHHNDPRLVAVGEIGLDQFVPALVTPEAWAKQQSFYQAQLKLAQQHQLPVILHVRRSADALLKALRRTRVMGGIAHAFNGSMQQAQAFINLGFKLGFGGALT
;
A
#
# COMPACT_ATOMS: atom_id res chain seq x y z
N MET A 1 -1.61 -19.01 13.08
CA MET A 1 -2.05 -17.60 13.04
C MET A 1 -1.69 -17.03 11.67
N TRP A 2 -2.64 -16.48 10.97
CA TRP A 2 -2.44 -15.83 9.69
C TRP A 2 -2.26 -14.32 9.88
N ILE A 3 -1.57 -13.67 8.94
CA ILE A 3 -1.48 -12.22 8.85
C ILE A 3 -2.08 -11.83 7.49
N ASP A 4 -3.12 -11.01 7.52
CA ASP A 4 -3.63 -10.37 6.30
C ASP A 4 -2.83 -9.07 6.10
N THR A 5 -2.01 -9.06 5.06
CA THR A 5 -1.07 -7.96 4.81
C THR A 5 -1.69 -6.79 4.06
N HIS A 6 -2.98 -6.89 3.70
CA HIS A 6 -3.66 -5.84 2.94
C HIS A 6 -5.19 -5.96 3.04
N ALA A 7 -5.80 -5.20 3.92
CA ALA A 7 -7.25 -5.17 4.10
C ALA A 7 -7.74 -3.73 4.35
N HIS A 8 -8.50 -3.17 3.41
CA HIS A 8 -9.10 -1.83 3.55
C HIS A 8 -10.31 -1.83 4.49
N LEU A 9 -10.09 -2.21 5.75
CA LEU A 9 -11.15 -2.27 6.76
C LEU A 9 -11.68 -0.88 7.16
N ASP A 10 -11.00 0.20 6.76
CA ASP A 10 -11.42 1.59 6.92
C ASP A 10 -12.49 2.01 5.90
N ALA A 11 -12.65 1.26 4.79
CA ALA A 11 -13.56 1.60 3.71
C ALA A 11 -15.02 1.72 4.18
N ALA A 12 -15.77 2.62 3.53
CA ALA A 12 -17.13 2.96 3.91
C ALA A 12 -18.11 1.77 3.82
N GLU A 13 -17.81 0.80 2.97
CA GLU A 13 -18.56 -0.44 2.82
C GLU A 13 -18.68 -1.22 4.13
N PHE A 14 -17.68 -1.10 5.01
CA PHE A 14 -17.67 -1.76 6.31
C PHE A 14 -18.29 -0.94 7.45
N ASN A 15 -18.78 0.27 7.20
CA ASN A 15 -19.30 1.14 8.29
C ASN A 15 -20.40 0.48 9.11
N ALA A 16 -21.26 -0.32 8.48
CA ALA A 16 -22.39 -0.96 9.16
C ALA A 16 -21.97 -2.16 10.05
N ASP A 17 -20.89 -2.88 9.69
CA ASP A 17 -20.57 -4.16 10.32
C ASP A 17 -19.06 -4.37 10.56
N ARG A 18 -18.22 -3.34 10.46
CA ARG A 18 -16.76 -3.39 10.63
C ARG A 18 -16.31 -4.18 11.86
N ALA A 19 -16.96 -3.98 12.99
CA ALA A 19 -16.64 -4.70 14.22
C ALA A 19 -16.92 -6.20 14.08
N LEU A 20 -18.02 -6.57 13.44
CA LEU A 20 -18.39 -7.96 13.19
C LEU A 20 -17.45 -8.62 12.18
N VAL A 21 -17.06 -7.90 11.12
CA VAL A 21 -16.04 -8.37 10.15
C VAL A 21 -14.73 -8.64 10.88
N HIS A 22 -14.27 -7.71 11.71
CA HIS A 22 -13.05 -7.88 12.50
C HIS A 22 -13.14 -9.10 13.43
N GLN A 23 -14.26 -9.29 14.14
CA GLN A 23 -14.48 -10.46 14.99
C GLN A 23 -14.41 -11.76 14.19
N ARG A 24 -15.08 -11.85 13.03
CA ARG A 24 -15.04 -13.01 12.14
C ARG A 24 -13.61 -13.30 11.64
N THR A 25 -12.88 -12.25 11.30
CA THR A 25 -11.47 -12.34 10.87
C THR A 25 -10.62 -12.99 11.95
N ARG A 26 -10.76 -12.57 13.22
CA ARG A 26 -10.07 -13.18 14.36
C ARG A 26 -10.50 -14.63 14.59
N ALA A 27 -11.80 -14.92 14.52
CA ALA A 27 -12.35 -16.29 14.66
C ALA A 27 -11.85 -17.23 13.54
N ALA A 28 -11.57 -16.71 12.34
CA ALA A 28 -10.97 -17.43 11.23
C ALA A 28 -9.44 -17.65 11.37
N GLY A 29 -8.83 -17.20 12.49
CA GLY A 29 -7.41 -17.41 12.77
C GLY A 29 -6.47 -16.34 12.20
N VAL A 30 -7.00 -15.22 11.66
CA VAL A 30 -6.19 -14.07 11.27
C VAL A 30 -5.88 -13.26 12.53
N GLY A 31 -4.64 -13.27 12.96
CA GLY A 31 -4.21 -12.60 14.20
C GLY A 31 -3.83 -11.14 14.02
N LEU A 32 -3.56 -10.71 12.79
CA LEU A 32 -3.19 -9.32 12.47
C LEU A 32 -3.65 -8.99 11.06
N CYS A 33 -4.22 -7.79 10.89
CA CYS A 33 -4.43 -7.17 9.58
C CYS A 33 -3.52 -5.94 9.43
N VAL A 34 -3.11 -5.65 8.20
CA VAL A 34 -2.50 -4.37 7.86
C VAL A 34 -3.53 -3.55 7.09
N VAL A 35 -3.89 -2.39 7.62
CA VAL A 35 -4.84 -1.46 7.00
C VAL A 35 -4.05 -0.37 6.27
N PRO A 36 -3.95 -0.41 4.93
CA PRO A 36 -3.22 0.60 4.20
C PRO A 36 -4.11 1.82 3.91
N ALA A 37 -3.53 3.01 4.06
CA ALA A 37 -4.15 4.24 3.60
C ALA A 37 -4.15 4.34 2.07
N VAL A 38 -5.03 5.17 1.53
CA VAL A 38 -5.15 5.41 0.08
C VAL A 38 -4.93 6.87 -0.32
N ALA A 39 -5.10 7.80 0.62
CA ALA A 39 -4.94 9.25 0.42
C ALA A 39 -4.57 9.94 1.74
N ALA A 40 -4.07 11.19 1.64
CA ALA A 40 -3.62 11.93 2.81
C ALA A 40 -4.74 12.20 3.84
N ASP A 41 -5.97 12.34 3.38
CA ASP A 41 -7.14 12.60 4.22
C ASP A 41 -7.56 11.41 5.09
N ASN A 42 -7.18 10.16 4.71
CA ASN A 42 -7.52 8.99 5.52
C ASN A 42 -6.39 8.48 6.42
N PHE A 43 -5.23 9.13 6.49
CA PHE A 43 -4.10 8.69 7.33
C PHE A 43 -4.48 8.55 8.80
N ASN A 44 -5.18 9.53 9.35
CA ASN A 44 -5.57 9.50 10.77
C ASN A 44 -6.65 8.45 11.05
N SER A 45 -7.61 8.27 10.17
CA SER A 45 -8.69 7.26 10.34
C SER A 45 -8.13 5.84 10.29
N VAL A 46 -7.25 5.55 9.35
CA VAL A 46 -6.56 4.25 9.22
C VAL A 46 -5.73 3.94 10.47
N ARG A 47 -4.92 4.91 10.94
CA ARG A 47 -4.15 4.77 12.18
C ARG A 47 -5.05 4.51 13.39
N THR A 48 -6.10 5.33 13.55
CA THR A 48 -7.04 5.21 14.68
C THR A 48 -7.72 3.85 14.68
N LEU A 49 -8.16 3.39 13.52
CA LEU A 49 -8.79 2.07 13.36
C LEU A 49 -7.82 0.95 13.73
N ALA A 50 -6.60 0.98 13.21
CA ALA A 50 -5.58 -0.03 13.49
C ALA A 50 -5.27 -0.12 14.99
N HIS A 51 -5.13 1.02 15.67
CA HIS A 51 -4.93 1.05 17.12
C HIS A 51 -6.13 0.47 17.88
N ALA A 52 -7.35 0.85 17.50
CA ALA A 52 -8.58 0.37 18.17
C ALA A 52 -8.78 -1.15 18.04
N GLN A 53 -8.33 -1.74 16.92
CA GLN A 53 -8.51 -3.17 16.63
C GLN A 53 -7.28 -4.03 16.96
N GLY A 54 -6.19 -3.43 17.39
CA GLY A 54 -4.94 -4.15 17.62
C GLY A 54 -4.24 -4.59 16.31
N ASP A 55 -4.54 -3.92 15.20
CA ASP A 55 -3.98 -4.14 13.87
C ASP A 55 -2.78 -3.24 13.59
N ALA A 56 -2.13 -3.44 12.45
CA ALA A 56 -1.09 -2.57 11.92
C ALA A 56 -1.66 -1.69 10.80
N TYR A 57 -0.90 -0.66 10.42
CA TYR A 57 -1.28 0.23 9.33
C TYR A 57 -0.09 0.62 8.45
N ALA A 58 -0.41 1.07 7.26
CA ALA A 58 0.55 1.67 6.33
C ALA A 58 0.01 3.01 5.83
N LEU A 59 0.90 3.96 5.53
CA LEU A 59 0.54 5.28 5.01
C LEU A 59 1.07 5.45 3.60
N GLY A 60 0.21 5.87 2.69
CA GLY A 60 0.58 6.08 1.29
C GLY A 60 -0.55 6.70 0.46
N ILE A 61 -0.22 7.09 -0.75
CA ILE A 61 -1.15 7.64 -1.73
C ILE A 61 -1.27 6.63 -2.86
N HIS A 62 -2.44 5.99 -2.91
CA HIS A 62 -2.76 4.94 -3.87
C HIS A 62 -2.90 5.51 -5.30
N PRO A 63 -2.51 4.78 -6.35
CA PRO A 63 -2.60 5.27 -7.74
C PRO A 63 -3.98 5.77 -8.16
N LEU A 64 -5.06 5.18 -7.68
CA LEU A 64 -6.43 5.64 -7.96
C LEU A 64 -6.72 7.05 -7.42
N PHE A 65 -5.99 7.50 -6.42
CA PHE A 65 -6.15 8.81 -5.78
C PHE A 65 -5.15 9.85 -6.28
N THR A 66 -4.17 9.45 -7.08
CA THR A 66 -3.18 10.39 -7.63
C THR A 66 -3.77 11.50 -8.51
N PRO A 67 -4.88 11.32 -9.25
CA PRO A 67 -5.47 12.43 -10.01
C PRO A 67 -5.80 13.65 -9.16
N GLN A 68 -6.34 13.45 -7.96
CA GLN A 68 -6.73 14.52 -7.02
C GLN A 68 -5.57 14.96 -6.12
N ALA A 69 -4.58 14.09 -5.90
CA ALA A 69 -3.46 14.35 -4.99
C ALA A 69 -2.57 15.49 -5.49
N THR A 70 -1.95 16.18 -4.55
CA THR A 70 -1.05 17.33 -4.76
C THR A 70 0.33 17.06 -4.15
N LEU A 71 1.29 17.93 -4.42
CA LEU A 71 2.60 17.86 -3.76
C LEU A 71 2.50 18.06 -2.25
N THR A 72 1.47 18.79 -1.78
CA THR A 72 1.21 18.98 -0.35
C THR A 72 0.86 17.63 0.30
N ASP A 73 0.17 16.72 -0.39
CA ASP A 73 -0.15 15.40 0.14
C ASP A 73 1.10 14.54 0.34
N LEU A 74 2.12 14.69 -0.51
CA LEU A 74 3.42 14.05 -0.30
C LEU A 74 4.17 14.64 0.92
N GLN A 75 4.05 15.94 1.16
CA GLN A 75 4.60 16.59 2.37
C GLN A 75 3.85 16.10 3.62
N THR A 76 2.53 15.98 3.54
CA THR A 76 1.69 15.43 4.60
C THR A 76 2.07 13.98 4.91
N LEU A 77 2.36 13.17 3.89
CA LEU A 77 2.84 11.81 4.06
C LEU A 77 4.20 11.79 4.78
N ASP A 78 5.17 12.59 4.33
CA ASP A 78 6.49 12.68 4.97
C ASP A 78 6.39 13.07 6.44
N GLN A 79 5.58 14.10 6.74
CA GLN A 79 5.33 14.55 8.10
C GLN A 79 4.66 13.46 8.96
N ALA A 80 3.69 12.73 8.41
CA ALA A 80 3.01 11.65 9.12
C ALA A 80 3.95 10.48 9.42
N LEU A 81 4.79 10.08 8.46
CA LEU A 81 5.81 9.06 8.65
C LEU A 81 6.82 9.48 9.72
N HIS A 82 7.26 10.73 9.70
CA HIS A 82 8.16 11.28 10.73
C HIS A 82 7.51 11.29 12.11
N THR A 83 6.28 11.78 12.20
CA THR A 83 5.54 11.89 13.48
C THR A 83 5.29 10.53 14.11
N HIS A 84 5.04 9.51 13.30
CA HIS A 84 4.70 8.16 13.76
C HIS A 84 5.83 7.15 13.65
N HIS A 85 7.08 7.57 13.43
CA HIS A 85 8.21 6.67 13.22
C HIS A 85 8.46 5.69 14.40
N ASN A 86 8.08 6.06 15.60
CA ASN A 86 8.17 5.22 16.81
C ASN A 86 6.88 4.42 17.10
N ASP A 87 5.85 4.54 16.27
CA ASP A 87 4.63 3.76 16.43
C ASP A 87 4.87 2.33 15.88
N PRO A 88 4.88 1.29 16.73
CA PRO A 88 5.16 -0.08 16.30
C PRO A 88 4.09 -0.65 15.37
N ARG A 89 2.95 0.05 15.21
CA ARG A 89 1.88 -0.34 14.30
C ARG A 89 2.03 0.26 12.90
N LEU A 90 2.88 1.27 12.71
CA LEU A 90 3.25 1.77 11.39
C LEU A 90 4.27 0.82 10.78
N VAL A 91 3.85 -0.01 9.82
CA VAL A 91 4.68 -1.11 9.32
C VAL A 91 5.19 -0.91 7.89
N ALA A 92 4.65 0.03 7.13
CA ALA A 92 5.06 0.24 5.74
C ALA A 92 4.66 1.62 5.20
N VAL A 93 5.27 2.03 4.10
CA VAL A 93 4.70 3.02 3.20
C VAL A 93 3.79 2.31 2.20
N GLY A 94 2.52 2.63 2.21
CA GLY A 94 1.52 1.93 1.39
C GLY A 94 0.06 2.33 1.73
N GLU A 95 -0.87 2.09 0.80
CA GLU A 95 -0.65 1.42 -0.48
C GLU A 95 -0.15 2.43 -1.51
N ILE A 96 0.95 2.11 -2.18
CA ILE A 96 1.53 2.92 -3.24
C ILE A 96 1.67 2.06 -4.51
N GLY A 97 1.92 2.66 -5.65
CA GLY A 97 2.17 1.84 -6.84
C GLY A 97 1.64 2.46 -8.11
N LEU A 98 1.29 1.60 -9.08
CA LEU A 98 0.87 2.00 -10.41
C LEU A 98 -0.30 1.13 -10.89
N ASP A 99 -1.27 1.76 -11.53
CA ASP A 99 -2.42 1.11 -12.16
C ASP A 99 -2.44 1.46 -13.67
N GLN A 100 -2.34 0.43 -14.51
CA GLN A 100 -2.50 0.52 -15.97
C GLN A 100 -3.79 -0.15 -16.45
N PHE A 101 -4.72 -0.42 -15.57
CA PHE A 101 -6.00 -1.04 -15.92
C PHE A 101 -7.13 -0.02 -16.06
N VAL A 102 -7.17 1.00 -15.18
CA VAL A 102 -8.22 2.01 -15.18
C VAL A 102 -7.97 3.01 -16.33
N PRO A 103 -8.89 3.15 -17.31
CA PRO A 103 -8.66 4.00 -18.48
C PRO A 103 -8.30 5.46 -18.18
N ALA A 104 -8.94 6.04 -17.16
CA ALA A 104 -8.65 7.43 -16.75
C ALA A 104 -7.21 7.64 -16.20
N LEU A 105 -6.54 6.57 -15.80
CA LEU A 105 -5.19 6.62 -15.22
C LEU A 105 -4.08 6.36 -16.24
N VAL A 106 -4.41 5.98 -17.48
CA VAL A 106 -3.41 5.67 -18.51
C VAL A 106 -3.27 6.76 -19.56
N THR A 107 -3.94 7.92 -19.40
CA THR A 107 -3.60 9.09 -20.21
C THR A 107 -2.15 9.50 -19.93
N PRO A 108 -1.44 10.11 -20.88
CA PRO A 108 -0.03 10.49 -20.72
C PRO A 108 0.21 11.31 -19.43
N GLU A 109 -0.67 12.26 -19.12
CA GLU A 109 -0.58 13.14 -17.96
C GLU A 109 -0.83 12.39 -16.64
N ALA A 110 -1.91 11.58 -16.58
CA ALA A 110 -2.25 10.81 -15.40
C ALA A 110 -1.19 9.75 -15.11
N TRP A 111 -0.68 9.10 -16.16
CA TRP A 111 0.38 8.12 -16.04
C TRP A 111 1.70 8.74 -15.54
N ALA A 112 2.10 9.89 -16.09
CA ALA A 112 3.27 10.62 -15.62
C ALA A 112 3.12 11.04 -14.15
N LYS A 113 1.93 11.48 -13.75
CA LYS A 113 1.63 11.84 -12.36
C LYS A 113 1.73 10.64 -11.42
N GLN A 114 1.13 9.49 -11.77
CA GLN A 114 1.29 8.25 -11.01
C GLN A 114 2.77 7.89 -10.81
N GLN A 115 3.54 7.90 -11.89
CA GLN A 115 4.99 7.58 -11.83
C GLN A 115 5.74 8.54 -10.92
N SER A 116 5.44 9.83 -10.98
CA SER A 116 6.05 10.85 -10.11
C SER A 116 5.73 10.60 -8.64
N PHE A 117 4.46 10.35 -8.31
CA PHE A 117 4.01 10.03 -6.94
C PHE A 117 4.62 8.73 -6.44
N TYR A 118 4.65 7.70 -7.27
CA TYR A 118 5.26 6.42 -6.89
C TYR A 118 6.75 6.60 -6.58
N GLN A 119 7.51 7.31 -7.43
CA GLN A 119 8.92 7.57 -7.20
C GLN A 119 9.18 8.40 -5.94
N ALA A 120 8.36 9.43 -5.68
CA ALA A 120 8.46 10.24 -4.48
C ALA A 120 8.23 9.39 -3.22
N GLN A 121 7.21 8.55 -3.23
CA GLN A 121 6.88 7.68 -2.09
C GLN A 121 7.92 6.56 -1.87
N LEU A 122 8.56 6.04 -2.92
CA LEU A 122 9.70 5.14 -2.75
C LEU A 122 10.88 5.83 -2.05
N LYS A 123 11.15 7.10 -2.37
CA LYS A 123 12.19 7.89 -1.67
C LYS A 123 11.84 8.11 -0.21
N LEU A 124 10.58 8.40 0.10
CA LEU A 124 10.12 8.52 1.48
C LEU A 124 10.27 7.18 2.23
N ALA A 125 9.89 6.06 1.62
CA ALA A 125 10.09 4.75 2.21
C ALA A 125 11.57 4.46 2.51
N GLN A 126 12.48 4.83 1.59
CA GLN A 126 13.92 4.71 1.78
C GLN A 126 14.41 5.61 2.93
N GLN A 127 13.97 6.88 2.96
CA GLN A 127 14.34 7.88 3.97
C GLN A 127 13.89 7.45 5.37
N HIS A 128 12.67 6.94 5.52
CA HIS A 128 12.09 6.49 6.78
C HIS A 128 12.42 5.03 7.10
N GLN A 129 13.20 4.35 6.27
CA GLN A 129 13.60 2.95 6.45
C GLN A 129 12.41 1.99 6.64
N LEU A 130 11.35 2.19 5.85
CA LEU A 130 10.16 1.36 5.86
C LEU A 130 10.07 0.50 4.61
N PRO A 131 9.56 -0.73 4.71
CA PRO A 131 9.15 -1.51 3.55
C PRO A 131 7.95 -0.86 2.85
N VAL A 132 7.56 -1.38 1.69
CA VAL A 132 6.41 -0.83 0.95
C VAL A 132 5.34 -1.88 0.67
N ILE A 133 4.08 -1.46 0.63
CA ILE A 133 2.96 -2.26 0.11
C ILE A 133 2.60 -1.69 -1.25
N LEU A 134 2.71 -2.54 -2.28
CA LEU A 134 2.55 -2.13 -3.68
C LEU A 134 1.24 -2.60 -4.28
N HIS A 135 0.51 -1.65 -4.85
CA HIS A 135 -0.53 -1.90 -5.83
C HIS A 135 0.09 -2.30 -7.17
N VAL A 136 -0.25 -3.48 -7.65
CA VAL A 136 0.31 -4.04 -8.89
C VAL A 136 -0.83 -4.41 -9.84
N ARG A 137 -1.19 -3.52 -10.75
CA ARG A 137 -2.26 -3.80 -11.71
C ARG A 137 -1.84 -3.46 -13.14
N ARG A 138 -1.44 -4.48 -13.91
CA ARG A 138 -0.87 -4.37 -15.26
C ARG A 138 0.38 -3.48 -15.33
N SER A 139 1.11 -3.33 -14.24
CA SER A 139 2.18 -2.34 -14.06
C SER A 139 3.50 -2.90 -13.56
N ALA A 140 3.63 -4.23 -13.46
CA ALA A 140 4.77 -4.90 -12.83
C ALA A 140 6.13 -4.42 -13.37
N ASP A 141 6.29 -4.29 -14.69
CA ASP A 141 7.59 -3.86 -15.27
C ASP A 141 7.94 -2.41 -14.94
N ALA A 142 6.94 -1.52 -14.91
CA ALA A 142 7.15 -0.12 -14.53
C ALA A 142 7.52 0.02 -13.05
N LEU A 143 6.86 -0.76 -12.17
CA LEU A 143 7.19 -0.85 -10.74
C LEU A 143 8.63 -1.36 -10.55
N LEU A 144 8.99 -2.48 -11.18
CA LEU A 144 10.32 -3.07 -11.10
C LEU A 144 11.41 -2.13 -11.62
N LYS A 145 11.11 -1.35 -12.66
CA LYS A 145 12.04 -0.34 -13.20
C LYS A 145 12.35 0.73 -12.15
N ALA A 146 11.37 1.21 -11.42
CA ALA A 146 11.56 2.21 -10.38
C ALA A 146 12.26 1.62 -9.14
N LEU A 147 11.89 0.41 -8.70
CA LEU A 147 12.51 -0.29 -7.57
C LEU A 147 14.01 -0.58 -7.78
N ARG A 148 14.43 -0.83 -9.01
CA ARG A 148 15.86 -1.00 -9.33
C ARG A 148 16.66 0.30 -9.18
N ARG A 149 16.02 1.46 -9.33
CA ARG A 149 16.64 2.80 -9.18
C ARG A 149 16.59 3.31 -7.75
N THR A 150 15.51 3.01 -7.03
CA THR A 150 15.30 3.42 -5.64
C THR A 150 15.11 2.18 -4.79
N ARG A 151 16.19 1.73 -4.15
CA ARG A 151 16.16 0.55 -3.30
C ARG A 151 15.45 0.85 -1.99
N VAL A 152 14.42 0.07 -1.68
CA VAL A 152 13.71 0.05 -0.40
C VAL A 152 14.05 -1.24 0.36
N MET A 153 13.61 -1.37 1.60
CA MET A 153 13.84 -2.55 2.44
C MET A 153 13.09 -3.82 1.99
N GLY A 154 12.49 -3.79 0.79
CA GLY A 154 11.58 -4.82 0.32
C GLY A 154 10.12 -4.44 0.60
N GLY A 155 9.24 -5.41 0.66
CA GLY A 155 7.83 -5.17 0.89
C GLY A 155 6.91 -6.28 0.37
N ILE A 156 5.71 -5.89 -0.01
CA ILE A 156 4.70 -6.80 -0.54
C ILE A 156 4.20 -6.27 -1.89
N ALA A 157 4.26 -7.10 -2.93
CA ALA A 157 3.55 -6.86 -4.18
C ALA A 157 2.15 -7.45 -4.03
N HIS A 158 1.18 -6.59 -3.65
CA HIS A 158 -0.20 -6.99 -3.36
C HIS A 158 -0.94 -7.42 -4.63
N ALA A 159 -1.84 -8.39 -4.49
CA ALA A 159 -2.66 -8.94 -5.59
C ALA A 159 -1.84 -9.24 -6.85
N PHE A 160 -0.64 -9.79 -6.66
CA PHE A 160 0.27 -10.05 -7.77
C PHE A 160 -0.39 -10.95 -8.82
N ASN A 161 -0.38 -10.48 -10.04
CA ASN A 161 -0.82 -11.20 -11.23
C ASN A 161 0.14 -10.86 -12.38
N GLY A 162 1.19 -11.66 -12.52
CA GLY A 162 2.25 -11.44 -13.49
C GLY A 162 2.94 -12.72 -13.91
N SER A 163 3.96 -12.60 -14.73
CA SER A 163 4.76 -13.73 -15.18
C SER A 163 5.69 -14.26 -14.08
N MET A 164 6.19 -15.49 -14.25
CA MET A 164 7.21 -16.06 -13.37
C MET A 164 8.48 -15.21 -13.32
N GLN A 165 8.88 -14.60 -14.45
CA GLN A 165 10.04 -13.70 -14.52
C GLN A 165 9.82 -12.44 -13.66
N GLN A 166 8.62 -11.86 -13.71
CA GLN A 166 8.25 -10.71 -12.89
C GLN A 166 8.19 -11.11 -11.41
N ALA A 167 7.61 -12.26 -11.07
CA ALA A 167 7.59 -12.80 -9.72
C ALA A 167 9.01 -12.92 -9.16
N GLN A 168 9.92 -13.57 -9.91
CA GLN A 168 11.30 -13.74 -9.49
C GLN A 168 12.03 -12.40 -9.35
N ALA A 169 11.72 -11.43 -10.21
CA ALA A 169 12.31 -10.08 -10.12
C ALA A 169 11.88 -9.35 -8.83
N PHE A 170 10.61 -9.45 -8.41
CA PHE A 170 10.16 -8.91 -7.13
C PHE A 170 10.83 -9.63 -5.95
N ILE A 171 10.89 -10.96 -5.98
CA ILE A 171 11.53 -11.76 -4.93
C ILE A 171 13.01 -11.39 -4.78
N ASN A 172 13.74 -11.22 -5.89
CA ASN A 172 15.15 -10.82 -5.88
C ASN A 172 15.39 -9.40 -5.32
N LEU A 173 14.35 -8.56 -5.30
CA LEU A 173 14.37 -7.23 -4.69
C LEU A 173 13.90 -7.24 -3.23
N GLY A 174 13.66 -8.43 -2.63
CA GLY A 174 13.24 -8.57 -1.24
C GLY A 174 11.72 -8.48 -1.03
N PHE A 175 10.92 -8.61 -2.10
CA PHE A 175 9.46 -8.55 -1.99
C PHE A 175 8.85 -9.93 -1.78
N LYS A 176 7.79 -9.97 -0.98
CA LYS A 176 6.82 -11.05 -0.94
C LYS A 176 5.70 -10.77 -1.94
N LEU A 177 5.09 -11.83 -2.45
CA LEU A 177 3.97 -11.73 -3.37
C LEU A 177 2.68 -11.99 -2.59
N GLY A 178 1.73 -11.06 -2.67
CA GLY A 178 0.39 -11.20 -2.12
C GLY A 178 -0.54 -11.80 -3.17
N PHE A 179 -1.31 -12.78 -2.77
CA PHE A 179 -2.35 -13.41 -3.60
C PHE A 179 -3.70 -13.19 -2.93
N GLY A 180 -4.73 -12.97 -3.73
CA GLY A 180 -6.08 -12.70 -3.26
C GLY A 180 -7.12 -13.45 -4.09
N GLY A 181 -8.33 -12.93 -4.18
CA GLY A 181 -9.46 -13.54 -4.86
C GLY A 181 -9.28 -13.88 -6.34
N ALA A 182 -8.21 -13.40 -6.98
CA ALA A 182 -7.87 -13.74 -8.36
C ALA A 182 -7.30 -15.18 -8.52
N LEU A 183 -7.08 -15.90 -7.41
CA LEU A 183 -6.62 -17.30 -7.42
C LEU A 183 -7.76 -18.32 -7.59
N THR A 184 -9.00 -17.92 -7.39
CA THR A 184 -10.19 -18.81 -7.40
C THR A 184 -11.13 -18.52 -8.56
#